data_bd1b16b4c1630366e9d4b6968886e417
#
_entry.id   bd1b16b4c1630366e9d4b6968886e417
#
_cell.length_a   1.000
_cell.length_b   1.000
_cell.length_c   1.000
_cell.angle_alpha   90.00
_cell.angle_beta   90.00
_cell.angle_gamma   90.00
#
_symmetry.space_group_name_H-M   'P 1'
#
loop_
_entity.id
_entity.type
_entity.pdbx_description
1 polymer ?
#
loop_
_entity_poly.entity_id
_entity_poly.type
_entity_poly.pdbx_seq_one_letter_code
_entity_poly.pdbx_strand_id
1 'polypeptide(L)'
;MYQTRPDDYAAFRCLAGACPQTCCAAWEIVVDPDAQDAYLRLQHPLAAKLRRVLRVDSEGDTYFAQTDGRCPFLCADGLCELQRTLGEQSLCRTCRDFPRWEVLLCDRVEQGLSPACPEAARRLLARSAPLRFVSAPLPDDGYVPGARERRLTAAVTAVRDRVLALLVRPGHTAEENLAAALAFARAAQRQLDRHRIAALAAGKVPAAVDAAPEPMTPAALASAFASPEPLDPRWPELLRRVAALPVCPPFRMTAMQRTCLAQTIIWRHGMDALDDRDVVFPVRYADATLRLLACLAAVSDCADAQLAVLVTREVENDPEALSRLRAGLQIEIKMNAQEARDDEKM
;
A
#
# COMPACT_ATOMS: atom_id res chain seq x y z
N MET A 1 -20.15 3.11 -15.43
CA MET A 1 -18.95 2.97 -14.57
C MET A 1 -17.65 3.25 -15.34
N TYR A 2 -16.56 3.53 -14.64
CA TYR A 2 -15.22 3.71 -15.20
C TYR A 2 -14.22 2.84 -14.46
N GLN A 3 -13.19 2.36 -15.16
CA GLN A 3 -12.01 1.76 -14.57
C GLN A 3 -10.87 2.76 -14.62
N THR A 4 -10.26 3.07 -13.49
CA THR A 4 -9.11 3.99 -13.40
C THR A 4 -7.89 3.26 -12.83
N ARG A 5 -6.73 3.41 -13.50
CA ARG A 5 -5.50 2.70 -13.14
C ARG A 5 -4.25 3.47 -13.57
N PRO A 6 -3.07 3.19 -12.98
CA PRO A 6 -1.81 3.72 -13.48
C PRO A 6 -1.56 3.34 -14.94
N ASP A 7 -0.91 4.22 -15.68
CA ASP A 7 -0.65 4.12 -17.12
C ASP A 7 0.20 2.90 -17.51
N ASP A 8 0.98 2.34 -16.58
CA ASP A 8 1.81 1.15 -16.79
C ASP A 8 1.19 -0.17 -16.29
N TYR A 9 -0.01 -0.12 -15.71
CA TYR A 9 -0.68 -1.28 -15.13
C TYR A 9 -0.82 -2.46 -16.11
N ALA A 10 -1.24 -2.19 -17.33
CA ALA A 10 -1.47 -3.22 -18.35
C ALA A 10 -0.16 -3.87 -18.86
N ALA A 11 0.97 -3.18 -18.70
CA ALA A 11 2.28 -3.67 -19.11
C ALA A 11 2.94 -4.61 -18.09
N PHE A 12 2.36 -4.77 -16.90
CA PHE A 12 2.89 -5.69 -15.89
C PHE A 12 2.84 -7.14 -16.37
N ARG A 13 3.95 -7.86 -16.18
CA ARG A 13 4.05 -9.31 -16.39
C ARG A 13 4.79 -9.93 -15.21
N CYS A 14 4.24 -11.02 -14.67
CA CYS A 14 4.89 -11.79 -13.62
C CYS A 14 6.17 -12.44 -14.13
N LEU A 15 7.24 -12.42 -13.31
CA LEU A 15 8.52 -13.07 -13.62
C LEU A 15 8.47 -14.59 -13.44
N ALA A 16 7.42 -15.12 -12.87
CA ALA A 16 7.23 -16.56 -12.61
C ALA A 16 8.47 -17.19 -11.92
N GLY A 17 9.04 -18.26 -12.46
CA GLY A 17 10.21 -18.93 -11.91
C GLY A 17 11.49 -18.10 -11.84
N ALA A 18 11.58 -16.98 -12.58
CA ALA A 18 12.71 -16.04 -12.49
C ALA A 18 12.53 -14.98 -11.39
N CYS A 19 11.47 -15.03 -10.60
CA CYS A 19 11.23 -14.06 -9.54
C CYS A 19 12.22 -14.24 -8.39
N PRO A 20 12.98 -13.20 -8.00
CA PRO A 20 13.98 -13.31 -6.93
C PRO A 20 13.37 -13.52 -5.54
N GLN A 21 12.06 -13.20 -5.39
CA GLN A 21 11.35 -13.30 -4.13
C GLN A 21 9.88 -13.63 -4.41
N THR A 22 9.61 -14.93 -4.50
CA THR A 22 8.26 -15.44 -4.87
C THR A 22 7.17 -14.97 -3.92
N CYS A 23 5.97 -14.74 -4.46
CA CYS A 23 4.75 -14.52 -3.68
C CYS A 23 4.15 -15.81 -3.10
N CYS A 24 4.70 -16.98 -3.44
CA CYS A 24 4.30 -18.28 -2.89
C CYS A 24 5.06 -18.63 -1.59
N ALA A 25 5.65 -17.65 -0.92
CA ALA A 25 6.39 -17.83 0.32
C ALA A 25 6.24 -16.61 1.23
N ALA A 26 6.35 -16.85 2.53
CA ALA A 26 6.36 -15.89 3.63
C ALA A 26 5.02 -15.35 4.10
N TRP A 27 3.94 -15.44 3.35
CA TRP A 27 2.60 -15.06 3.81
C TRP A 27 1.54 -16.13 3.52
N GLU A 28 0.45 -16.08 4.24
CA GLU A 28 -0.67 -16.97 4.03
C GLU A 28 -1.39 -16.68 2.70
N ILE A 29 -1.81 -17.74 2.02
CA ILE A 29 -2.54 -17.63 0.77
C ILE A 29 -4.00 -17.98 1.04
N VAL A 30 -4.82 -16.97 1.22
CA VAL A 30 -6.27 -17.11 1.37
C VAL A 30 -6.88 -17.59 0.07
N VAL A 31 -7.77 -18.58 0.17
CA VAL A 31 -8.47 -19.21 -0.95
C VAL A 31 -9.93 -18.78 -0.91
N ASP A 32 -10.35 -18.06 -1.93
CA ASP A 32 -11.74 -17.60 -2.05
C ASP A 32 -12.73 -18.76 -2.15
N PRO A 33 -14.03 -18.57 -1.76
CA PRO A 33 -15.02 -19.63 -1.71
C PRO A 33 -15.24 -20.35 -3.05
N ASP A 34 -15.19 -19.61 -4.16
CA ASP A 34 -15.39 -20.18 -5.49
C ASP A 34 -14.25 -21.15 -5.86
N ALA A 35 -13.00 -20.76 -5.56
CA ALA A 35 -11.83 -21.59 -5.75
C ALA A 35 -11.84 -22.80 -4.80
N GLN A 36 -12.23 -22.61 -3.53
CA GLN A 36 -12.38 -23.70 -2.56
C GLN A 36 -13.36 -24.76 -3.07
N ASP A 37 -14.53 -24.33 -3.50
CA ASP A 37 -15.57 -25.21 -4.06
C ASP A 37 -15.06 -25.98 -5.30
N ALA A 38 -14.36 -25.28 -6.19
CA ALA A 38 -13.76 -25.90 -7.38
C ALA A 38 -12.70 -26.96 -6.99
N TYR A 39 -11.86 -26.67 -6.00
CA TYR A 39 -10.83 -27.60 -5.51
C TYR A 39 -11.43 -28.84 -4.84
N LEU A 40 -12.49 -28.68 -4.08
CA LEU A 40 -13.16 -29.81 -3.40
C LEU A 40 -13.87 -30.74 -4.40
N ARG A 41 -14.38 -30.20 -5.52
CA ARG A 41 -15.06 -30.98 -6.59
C ARG A 41 -14.09 -31.48 -7.66
N LEU A 42 -12.81 -31.11 -7.60
CA LEU A 42 -11.83 -31.44 -8.62
C LEU A 42 -11.69 -32.97 -8.79
N GLN A 43 -11.83 -33.47 -10.03
CA GLN A 43 -11.55 -34.84 -10.41
C GLN A 43 -10.21 -34.94 -11.13
N HIS A 44 -9.12 -34.88 -10.35
CA HIS A 44 -7.75 -34.89 -10.84
C HIS A 44 -6.81 -35.44 -9.76
N PRO A 45 -5.65 -36.05 -10.09
CA PRO A 45 -4.70 -36.52 -9.09
C PRO A 45 -4.29 -35.48 -8.02
N LEU A 46 -4.27 -34.18 -8.35
CA LEU A 46 -4.01 -33.10 -7.41
C LEU A 46 -5.12 -32.90 -6.35
N ALA A 47 -6.32 -33.46 -6.54
CA ALA A 47 -7.43 -33.28 -5.60
C ALA A 47 -7.10 -33.79 -4.19
N ALA A 48 -6.37 -34.92 -4.09
CA ALA A 48 -5.94 -35.46 -2.81
C ALA A 48 -4.96 -34.52 -2.07
N LYS A 49 -4.05 -33.89 -2.82
CA LYS A 49 -3.11 -32.89 -2.27
C LYS A 49 -3.85 -31.63 -1.84
N LEU A 50 -4.75 -31.09 -2.67
CA LEU A 50 -5.59 -29.93 -2.36
C LEU A 50 -6.37 -30.13 -1.06
N ARG A 51 -7.12 -31.23 -0.91
CA ARG A 51 -7.88 -31.53 0.31
C ARG A 51 -7.01 -31.66 1.55
N ARG A 52 -5.77 -32.12 1.40
CA ARG A 52 -4.81 -32.24 2.51
C ARG A 52 -4.25 -30.92 2.98
N VAL A 53 -4.09 -29.94 2.09
CA VAL A 53 -3.42 -28.65 2.39
C VAL A 53 -4.39 -27.50 2.66
N LEU A 54 -5.66 -27.63 2.27
CA LEU A 54 -6.69 -26.66 2.63
C LEU A 54 -6.96 -26.72 4.13
N ARG A 55 -6.99 -25.55 4.77
CA ARG A 55 -7.35 -25.36 6.19
C ARG A 55 -8.32 -24.21 6.29
N VAL A 56 -9.03 -24.17 7.41
CA VAL A 56 -9.90 -23.05 7.78
C VAL A 56 -9.33 -22.50 9.09
N ASP A 57 -9.16 -21.19 9.19
CA ASP A 57 -8.70 -20.50 10.38
C ASP A 57 -9.85 -20.25 11.39
N SER A 58 -9.54 -19.52 12.47
CA SER A 58 -10.52 -19.19 13.51
C SER A 58 -11.57 -18.17 13.06
N GLU A 59 -11.33 -17.44 11.97
CA GLU A 59 -12.23 -16.43 11.40
C GLU A 59 -13.14 -17.03 10.32
N GLY A 60 -12.85 -18.27 9.90
CA GLY A 60 -13.61 -18.99 8.87
C GLY A 60 -13.01 -18.86 7.47
N ASP A 61 -11.87 -18.24 7.32
CA ASP A 61 -11.18 -18.09 6.05
C ASP A 61 -10.43 -19.38 5.67
N THR A 62 -10.57 -19.78 4.41
CA THR A 62 -9.85 -20.93 3.87
C THR A 62 -8.50 -20.51 3.34
N TYR A 63 -7.46 -21.28 3.66
CA TYR A 63 -6.09 -21.00 3.22
C TYR A 63 -5.30 -22.26 2.87
N PHE A 64 -4.18 -22.12 2.16
CA PHE A 64 -3.22 -23.19 1.95
C PHE A 64 -2.25 -23.30 3.14
N ALA A 65 -2.32 -24.41 3.87
CA ALA A 65 -1.35 -24.71 4.91
C ALA A 65 0.07 -24.80 4.31
N GLN A 66 0.94 -23.92 4.76
CA GLN A 66 2.34 -23.86 4.33
C GLN A 66 3.22 -24.83 5.11
N THR A 67 4.35 -25.20 4.52
CA THR A 67 5.43 -25.91 5.19
C THR A 67 6.69 -25.06 5.07
N ASP A 68 7.31 -24.73 6.19
CA ASP A 68 8.48 -23.84 6.25
C ASP A 68 8.26 -22.51 5.52
N GLY A 69 7.08 -21.91 5.71
CA GLY A 69 6.69 -20.65 5.09
C GLY A 69 6.53 -20.71 3.56
N ARG A 70 6.35 -21.90 2.96
CA ARG A 70 6.25 -22.09 1.51
C ARG A 70 4.91 -22.73 1.14
N CYS A 71 4.32 -22.20 0.08
CA CYS A 71 3.12 -22.79 -0.52
C CYS A 71 3.41 -24.25 -0.94
N PRO A 72 2.51 -25.21 -0.63
CA PRO A 72 2.68 -26.62 -0.98
C PRO A 72 2.72 -26.88 -2.50
N PHE A 73 2.26 -25.92 -3.32
CA PHE A 73 2.27 -26.02 -4.78
C PHE A 73 3.47 -25.30 -5.43
N LEU A 74 4.39 -24.72 -4.65
CA LEU A 74 5.63 -24.13 -5.17
C LEU A 74 6.64 -25.23 -5.44
N CYS A 75 6.96 -25.46 -6.72
CA CYS A 75 7.95 -26.43 -7.17
C CYS A 75 9.39 -25.92 -6.97
N ALA A 76 10.36 -26.83 -7.09
CA ALA A 76 11.78 -26.49 -6.95
C ALA A 76 12.30 -25.51 -8.03
N ASP A 77 11.66 -25.50 -9.19
CA ASP A 77 11.93 -24.57 -10.30
C ASP A 77 11.27 -23.19 -10.13
N GLY A 78 10.63 -22.92 -8.98
CA GLY A 78 9.95 -21.67 -8.68
C GLY A 78 8.59 -21.50 -9.36
N LEU A 79 8.07 -22.51 -10.03
CA LEU A 79 6.76 -22.49 -10.70
C LEU A 79 5.68 -23.10 -9.81
N CYS A 80 4.42 -22.69 -10.06
CA CYS A 80 3.26 -23.22 -9.36
C CYS A 80 2.77 -24.53 -10.03
N GLU A 81 2.69 -25.61 -9.25
CA GLU A 81 2.17 -26.91 -9.72
C GLU A 81 0.71 -26.81 -10.18
N LEU A 82 -0.14 -26.05 -9.47
CA LEU A 82 -1.54 -25.86 -9.87
C LEU A 82 -1.64 -25.19 -11.24
N GLN A 83 -0.94 -24.04 -11.40
CA GLN A 83 -0.96 -23.30 -12.65
C GLN A 83 -0.40 -24.13 -13.82
N ARG A 84 0.70 -24.86 -13.59
CA ARG A 84 1.35 -25.67 -14.62
C ARG A 84 0.47 -26.84 -15.06
N THR A 85 -0.28 -27.43 -14.12
CA THR A 85 -1.04 -28.66 -14.38
C THR A 85 -2.47 -28.39 -14.81
N LEU A 86 -3.12 -27.37 -14.22
CA LEU A 86 -4.54 -27.09 -14.42
C LEU A 86 -4.81 -25.77 -15.14
N GLY A 87 -3.76 -24.96 -15.38
CA GLY A 87 -3.87 -23.66 -16.02
C GLY A 87 -4.12 -22.49 -15.03
N GLU A 88 -3.99 -21.26 -15.52
CA GLU A 88 -4.14 -20.04 -14.72
C GLU A 88 -5.56 -19.91 -14.11
N GLN A 89 -6.58 -20.37 -14.82
CA GLN A 89 -7.98 -20.34 -14.37
C GLN A 89 -8.23 -21.19 -13.12
N SER A 90 -7.32 -22.09 -12.75
CA SER A 90 -7.41 -22.91 -11.54
C SER A 90 -6.87 -22.21 -10.29
N LEU A 91 -6.24 -21.05 -10.43
CA LEU A 91 -5.70 -20.30 -9.32
C LEU A 91 -6.82 -19.61 -8.53
N CYS A 92 -6.73 -19.62 -7.20
CA CYS A 92 -7.57 -18.76 -6.36
C CYS A 92 -7.30 -17.28 -6.67
N ARG A 93 -8.23 -16.43 -6.29
CA ARG A 93 -8.19 -14.98 -6.56
C ARG A 93 -6.87 -14.35 -6.09
N THR A 94 -6.45 -14.65 -4.86
CA THR A 94 -5.18 -14.16 -4.29
C THR A 94 -3.99 -14.46 -5.22
N CYS A 95 -3.87 -15.69 -5.71
CA CYS A 95 -2.74 -16.08 -6.58
C CYS A 95 -2.83 -15.50 -7.98
N ARG A 96 -4.05 -15.41 -8.55
CA ARG A 96 -4.28 -14.93 -9.91
C ARG A 96 -4.09 -13.42 -10.01
N ASP A 97 -4.58 -12.70 -9.02
CA ASP A 97 -4.67 -11.23 -9.08
C ASP A 97 -3.38 -10.56 -8.58
N PHE A 98 -2.69 -11.12 -7.57
CA PHE A 98 -1.45 -10.53 -7.06
C PHE A 98 -0.41 -10.25 -8.17
N PRO A 99 0.21 -9.09 -8.20
CA PRO A 99 0.15 -7.95 -7.24
C PRO A 99 -0.93 -6.92 -7.58
N ARG A 100 -1.90 -7.25 -8.40
CA ARG A 100 -3.00 -6.37 -8.75
C ARG A 100 -3.95 -6.26 -7.58
N TRP A 101 -4.37 -5.05 -7.30
CA TRP A 101 -5.44 -4.78 -6.35
C TRP A 101 -6.54 -3.98 -7.05
N GLU A 102 -7.74 -4.11 -6.53
CA GLU A 102 -8.93 -3.46 -7.05
C GLU A 102 -9.81 -2.97 -5.90
N VAL A 103 -10.36 -1.77 -6.05
CA VAL A 103 -11.35 -1.19 -5.14
C VAL A 103 -12.54 -0.76 -5.96
N LEU A 104 -13.72 -1.27 -5.59
CA LEU A 104 -15.00 -0.84 -6.16
C LEU A 104 -15.49 0.38 -5.39
N LEU A 105 -15.70 1.46 -6.09
CA LEU A 105 -16.29 2.71 -5.60
C LEU A 105 -17.67 2.92 -6.23
N CYS A 106 -18.41 3.88 -5.75
CA CYS A 106 -19.81 4.08 -6.16
C CYS A 106 -20.00 4.32 -7.68
N ASP A 107 -19.01 4.80 -8.39
CA ASP A 107 -19.09 5.18 -9.81
C ASP A 107 -17.96 4.60 -10.66
N ARG A 108 -16.99 3.92 -10.04
CA ARG A 108 -15.80 3.41 -10.73
C ARG A 108 -15.11 2.28 -9.98
N VAL A 109 -14.26 1.61 -10.72
CA VAL A 109 -13.27 0.66 -10.20
C VAL A 109 -11.89 1.30 -10.27
N GLU A 110 -11.16 1.31 -9.17
CA GLU A 110 -9.77 1.74 -9.14
C GLU A 110 -8.85 0.54 -8.99
N GLN A 111 -7.76 0.54 -9.75
CA GLN A 111 -6.80 -0.56 -9.78
C GLN A 111 -5.38 -0.05 -9.61
N GLY A 112 -4.49 -0.94 -9.16
CA GLY A 112 -3.07 -0.66 -9.07
C GLY A 112 -2.24 -1.93 -8.91
N LEU A 113 -0.93 -1.73 -8.77
CA LEU A 113 0.04 -2.78 -8.51
C LEU A 113 0.68 -2.54 -7.14
N SER A 114 0.71 -3.57 -6.30
CA SER A 114 1.38 -3.48 -4.99
C SER A 114 2.90 -3.61 -5.14
N PRO A 115 3.67 -2.69 -4.54
CA PRO A 115 5.12 -2.80 -4.44
C PRO A 115 5.61 -4.02 -3.62
N ALA A 116 4.72 -4.78 -2.98
CA ALA A 116 5.04 -6.07 -2.36
C ALA A 116 5.56 -7.11 -3.38
N CYS A 117 5.32 -6.88 -4.68
CA CYS A 117 5.88 -7.68 -5.77
C CYS A 117 7.21 -7.09 -6.25
N PRO A 118 8.31 -7.88 -6.31
CA PRO A 118 9.61 -7.40 -6.78
C PRO A 118 9.59 -6.77 -8.16
N GLU A 119 8.84 -7.33 -9.10
CA GLU A 119 8.75 -6.77 -10.46
C GLU A 119 7.92 -5.48 -10.48
N ALA A 120 6.84 -5.39 -9.69
CA ALA A 120 6.08 -4.16 -9.57
C ALA A 120 6.93 -3.03 -8.95
N ALA A 121 7.66 -3.31 -7.86
CA ALA A 121 8.57 -2.36 -7.24
C ALA A 121 9.71 -1.92 -8.18
N ARG A 122 10.35 -2.87 -8.87
CA ARG A 122 11.40 -2.58 -9.85
C ARG A 122 10.90 -1.66 -10.97
N ARG A 123 9.73 -1.96 -11.53
CA ARG A 123 9.12 -1.14 -12.60
C ARG A 123 8.76 0.26 -12.09
N LEU A 124 8.18 0.34 -10.90
CA LEU A 124 7.82 1.61 -10.27
C LEU A 124 9.05 2.51 -10.09
N LEU A 125 10.14 1.96 -9.55
CA LEU A 125 11.36 2.71 -9.28
C LEU A 125 12.24 2.94 -10.54
N ALA A 126 11.95 2.27 -11.65
CA ALA A 126 12.60 2.51 -12.93
C ALA A 126 11.91 3.61 -13.78
N ARG A 127 10.83 4.22 -13.29
CA ARG A 127 10.10 5.25 -14.03
C ARG A 127 10.92 6.53 -14.18
N SER A 128 10.83 7.13 -15.35
CA SER A 128 11.42 8.44 -15.67
C SER A 128 10.40 9.60 -15.62
N ALA A 129 9.12 9.27 -15.36
CA ALA A 129 8.03 10.24 -15.22
C ALA A 129 7.07 9.81 -14.11
N PRO A 130 6.36 10.76 -13.45
CA PRO A 130 5.35 10.44 -12.47
C PRO A 130 4.27 9.51 -13.01
N LEU A 131 3.55 8.82 -12.12
CA LEU A 131 2.37 8.04 -12.49
C LEU A 131 1.31 8.96 -13.09
N ARG A 132 0.71 8.51 -14.18
CA ARG A 132 -0.52 9.10 -14.74
C ARG A 132 -1.64 8.06 -14.56
N PHE A 133 -2.80 8.54 -14.15
CA PHE A 133 -3.96 7.68 -13.98
C PHE A 133 -4.84 7.80 -15.23
N VAL A 134 -5.14 6.67 -15.84
CA VAL A 134 -5.92 6.58 -17.07
C VAL A 134 -7.24 5.90 -16.78
N SER A 135 -8.33 6.47 -17.31
CA SER A 135 -9.67 5.94 -17.15
C SER A 135 -10.19 5.37 -18.47
N ALA A 136 -10.91 4.26 -18.36
CA ALA A 136 -11.62 3.64 -19.47
C ALA A 136 -13.07 3.30 -19.04
N PRO A 137 -14.05 3.35 -19.94
CA PRO A 137 -15.40 2.95 -19.62
C PRO A 137 -15.47 1.46 -19.27
N LEU A 138 -16.32 1.13 -18.29
CA LEU A 138 -16.75 -0.21 -17.94
C LEU A 138 -18.26 -0.35 -18.16
N PRO A 139 -18.76 -1.56 -18.42
CA PRO A 139 -20.19 -1.84 -18.36
C PRO A 139 -20.78 -1.38 -17.02
N ASP A 140 -22.00 -0.92 -17.06
CA ASP A 140 -22.76 -0.62 -15.84
C ASP A 140 -23.17 -1.93 -15.16
N ASP A 141 -22.90 -2.06 -13.88
CA ASP A 141 -23.30 -3.22 -13.06
C ASP A 141 -24.71 -3.08 -12.47
N GLY A 142 -25.35 -1.94 -12.73
CA GLY A 142 -26.69 -1.62 -12.24
C GLY A 142 -26.72 -1.14 -10.76
N TYR A 143 -25.56 -1.00 -10.11
CA TYR A 143 -25.52 -0.45 -8.76
C TYR A 143 -25.86 1.06 -8.76
N VAL A 144 -26.81 1.44 -7.92
CA VAL A 144 -27.21 2.86 -7.76
C VAL A 144 -26.78 3.33 -6.37
N PRO A 145 -25.65 4.03 -6.27
CA PRO A 145 -25.15 4.50 -4.97
C PRO A 145 -26.08 5.54 -4.34
N GLY A 146 -26.15 5.56 -3.00
CA GLY A 146 -26.92 6.53 -2.24
C GLY A 146 -26.35 7.96 -2.35
N ALA A 147 -27.18 8.98 -2.13
CA ALA A 147 -26.73 10.38 -2.23
C ALA A 147 -25.64 10.76 -1.22
N ARG A 148 -25.62 10.11 -0.04
CA ARG A 148 -24.59 10.30 0.99
C ARG A 148 -23.26 9.68 0.54
N GLU A 149 -23.32 8.48 0.01
CA GLU A 149 -22.18 7.74 -0.51
C GLU A 149 -21.51 8.51 -1.66
N ARG A 150 -22.29 8.91 -2.68
CA ARG A 150 -21.79 9.74 -3.79
C ARG A 150 -21.07 11.01 -3.32
N ARG A 151 -21.68 11.73 -2.36
CA ARG A 151 -21.07 12.96 -1.84
C ARG A 151 -19.78 12.71 -1.10
N LEU A 152 -19.73 11.65 -0.31
CA LEU A 152 -18.51 11.32 0.41
C LEU A 152 -17.40 10.86 -0.54
N THR A 153 -17.71 9.94 -1.47
CA THR A 153 -16.75 9.49 -2.49
C THR A 153 -16.21 10.68 -3.29
N ALA A 154 -17.06 11.60 -3.74
CA ALA A 154 -16.64 12.81 -4.44
C ALA A 154 -15.73 13.70 -3.59
N ALA A 155 -16.03 13.88 -2.29
CA ALA A 155 -15.23 14.69 -1.40
C ALA A 155 -13.83 14.07 -1.16
N VAL A 156 -13.75 12.78 -0.84
CA VAL A 156 -12.48 12.07 -0.63
C VAL A 156 -11.66 12.04 -1.91
N THR A 157 -12.29 11.77 -3.05
CA THR A 157 -11.64 11.83 -4.37
C THR A 157 -11.04 13.20 -4.64
N ALA A 158 -11.80 14.29 -4.44
CA ALA A 158 -11.30 15.65 -4.68
C ALA A 158 -10.08 15.98 -3.81
N VAL A 159 -10.05 15.51 -2.55
CA VAL A 159 -8.91 15.68 -1.65
C VAL A 159 -7.73 14.87 -2.16
N ARG A 160 -7.89 13.57 -2.44
CA ARG A 160 -6.82 12.69 -2.92
C ARG A 160 -6.23 13.18 -4.24
N ASP A 161 -7.06 13.54 -5.20
CA ASP A 161 -6.59 13.99 -6.52
C ASP A 161 -5.79 15.30 -6.39
N ARG A 162 -6.19 16.19 -5.46
CA ARG A 162 -5.41 17.40 -5.18
C ARG A 162 -4.08 17.07 -4.50
N VAL A 163 -4.04 16.11 -3.58
CA VAL A 163 -2.81 15.60 -2.96
C VAL A 163 -1.87 15.05 -4.05
N LEU A 164 -2.37 14.19 -4.94
CA LEU A 164 -1.57 13.62 -6.04
C LEU A 164 -1.02 14.71 -6.98
N ALA A 165 -1.81 15.74 -7.27
CA ALA A 165 -1.35 16.89 -8.06
C ALA A 165 -0.26 17.71 -7.36
N LEU A 166 -0.30 17.83 -6.04
CA LEU A 166 0.71 18.52 -5.25
C LEU A 166 2.06 17.81 -5.26
N LEU A 167 2.08 16.47 -5.34
CA LEU A 167 3.34 15.69 -5.40
C LEU A 167 4.18 15.96 -6.65
N VAL A 168 3.58 16.52 -7.70
CA VAL A 168 4.21 16.71 -9.01
C VAL A 168 4.31 18.19 -9.41
N ARG A 169 4.22 19.13 -8.46
CA ARG A 169 4.36 20.56 -8.74
C ARG A 169 5.76 20.86 -9.29
N PRO A 170 5.87 21.60 -10.39
CA PRO A 170 7.17 22.02 -10.92
C PRO A 170 7.81 23.08 -10.00
N GLY A 171 9.13 23.15 -10.03
CA GLY A 171 9.90 24.18 -9.29
C GLY A 171 10.08 23.92 -7.79
N HIS A 172 9.63 22.76 -7.30
CA HIS A 172 9.77 22.34 -5.91
C HIS A 172 10.45 20.97 -5.82
N THR A 173 11.11 20.70 -4.71
CA THR A 173 11.66 19.38 -4.41
C THR A 173 10.54 18.37 -4.09
N ALA A 174 10.87 17.08 -4.13
CA ALA A 174 9.90 16.03 -3.76
C ALA A 174 9.47 16.16 -2.28
N GLU A 175 10.38 16.59 -1.41
CA GLU A 175 10.15 16.83 0.01
C GLU A 175 9.20 18.02 0.25
N GLU A 176 9.43 19.15 -0.42
CA GLU A 176 8.54 20.32 -0.35
C GLU A 176 7.14 19.99 -0.88
N ASN A 177 7.07 19.24 -1.96
CA ASN A 177 5.81 18.80 -2.54
C ASN A 177 5.03 17.90 -1.59
N LEU A 178 5.71 16.96 -0.93
CA LEU A 178 5.08 16.06 0.03
C LEU A 178 4.65 16.80 1.31
N ALA A 179 5.47 17.75 1.79
CA ALA A 179 5.11 18.58 2.93
C ALA A 179 3.87 19.45 2.63
N ALA A 180 3.79 20.05 1.45
CA ALA A 180 2.63 20.81 1.01
C ALA A 180 1.39 19.92 0.86
N ALA A 181 1.55 18.71 0.35
CA ALA A 181 0.47 17.71 0.27
C ALA A 181 -0.06 17.34 1.66
N LEU A 182 0.83 17.16 2.65
CA LEU A 182 0.46 16.88 4.03
C LEU A 182 -0.26 18.05 4.69
N ALA A 183 0.24 19.28 4.52
CA ALA A 183 -0.40 20.49 5.03
C ALA A 183 -1.80 20.68 4.44
N PHE A 184 -1.96 20.44 3.14
CA PHE A 184 -3.25 20.43 2.44
C PHE A 184 -4.19 19.37 2.99
N ALA A 185 -3.74 18.10 3.13
CA ALA A 185 -4.55 17.01 3.65
C ALA A 185 -5.09 17.33 5.06
N ARG A 186 -4.27 17.94 5.94
CA ARG A 186 -4.71 18.40 7.27
C ARG A 186 -5.76 19.50 7.18
N ALA A 187 -5.61 20.43 6.25
CA ALA A 187 -6.61 21.49 6.06
C ALA A 187 -7.93 20.91 5.55
N ALA A 188 -7.88 19.91 4.67
CA ALA A 188 -9.04 19.17 4.20
C ALA A 188 -9.69 18.35 5.33
N GLN A 189 -8.89 17.68 6.18
CA GLN A 189 -9.37 16.95 7.36
C GLN A 189 -10.20 17.84 8.28
N ARG A 190 -9.69 19.05 8.59
CA ARG A 190 -10.46 20.01 9.40
C ARG A 190 -11.79 20.39 8.78
N GLN A 191 -11.94 20.35 7.46
CA GLN A 191 -13.24 20.57 6.80
C GLN A 191 -14.15 19.34 6.92
N LEU A 192 -13.61 18.13 6.80
CA LEU A 192 -14.35 16.88 7.02
C LEU A 192 -14.89 16.81 8.45
N ASP A 193 -14.05 17.12 9.44
CA ASP A 193 -14.39 17.13 10.87
C ASP A 193 -15.51 18.15 11.19
N ARG A 194 -15.57 19.24 10.43
CA ARG A 194 -16.62 20.26 10.51
C ARG A 194 -17.84 19.94 9.65
N HIS A 195 -17.97 18.70 9.18
CA HIS A 195 -19.07 18.23 8.32
C HIS A 195 -19.27 19.00 7.00
N ARG A 196 -18.21 19.61 6.46
CA ARG A 196 -18.25 20.36 5.18
C ARG A 196 -18.09 19.47 3.95
N ILE A 197 -18.58 18.24 3.99
CA ILE A 197 -18.45 17.24 2.93
C ILE A 197 -18.99 17.76 1.58
N ALA A 198 -20.13 18.47 1.60
CA ALA A 198 -20.72 19.00 0.37
C ALA A 198 -19.84 20.06 -0.33
N ALA A 199 -19.09 20.85 0.44
CA ALA A 199 -18.16 21.84 -0.10
C ALA A 199 -16.95 21.14 -0.76
N LEU A 200 -16.37 20.14 -0.09
CA LEU A 200 -15.29 19.33 -0.63
C LEU A 200 -15.72 18.58 -1.89
N ALA A 201 -16.91 17.96 -1.87
CA ALA A 201 -17.46 17.26 -3.03
C ALA A 201 -17.70 18.18 -4.25
N ALA A 202 -17.96 19.48 -4.01
CA ALA A 202 -18.07 20.50 -5.04
C ALA A 202 -16.71 21.10 -5.47
N GLY A 203 -15.58 20.46 -5.05
CA GLY A 203 -14.24 20.93 -5.37
C GLY A 203 -13.78 22.18 -4.59
N LYS A 204 -14.55 22.62 -3.58
CA LYS A 204 -14.16 23.74 -2.71
C LYS A 204 -13.15 23.24 -1.65
N VAL A 205 -12.01 22.80 -2.12
CA VAL A 205 -10.90 22.32 -1.29
C VAL A 205 -10.09 23.51 -0.74
N PRO A 206 -9.38 23.34 0.39
CA PRO A 206 -8.49 24.37 0.90
C PRO A 206 -7.43 24.80 -0.14
N ALA A 207 -6.94 26.01 -0.01
CA ALA A 207 -5.75 26.41 -0.76
C ALA A 207 -4.54 25.56 -0.29
N ALA A 208 -3.72 25.17 -1.25
CA ALA A 208 -2.42 24.57 -0.92
C ALA A 208 -1.51 25.69 -0.41
N VAL A 209 -0.79 25.40 0.66
CA VAL A 209 0.23 26.29 1.23
C VAL A 209 1.57 25.55 1.23
N ASP A 210 2.65 26.27 1.03
CA ASP A 210 3.97 25.71 1.21
C ASP A 210 4.21 25.46 2.70
N ALA A 211 4.80 24.33 2.99
CA ALA A 211 5.10 23.89 4.35
C ALA A 211 6.49 23.26 4.37
N ALA A 212 7.19 23.43 5.47
CA ALA A 212 8.43 22.71 5.72
C ALA A 212 8.12 21.22 6.01
N PRO A 213 9.01 20.29 5.60
CA PRO A 213 8.93 18.90 6.01
C PRO A 213 8.94 18.80 7.55
N GLU A 214 8.02 17.98 8.08
CA GLU A 214 7.99 17.76 9.53
C GLU A 214 9.14 16.85 9.96
N PRO A 215 9.76 17.13 11.12
CA PRO A 215 10.80 16.25 11.64
C PRO A 215 10.17 14.89 12.04
N MET A 216 10.88 13.82 11.76
CA MET A 216 10.54 12.46 12.17
C MET A 216 11.83 11.75 12.54
N THR A 217 11.91 11.21 13.76
CA THR A 217 13.11 10.55 14.22
C THR A 217 13.19 9.10 13.73
N PRO A 218 14.40 8.55 13.53
CA PRO A 218 14.55 7.13 13.21
C PRO A 218 13.94 6.20 14.26
N ALA A 219 14.02 6.55 15.54
CA ALA A 219 13.42 5.79 16.61
C ALA A 219 11.88 5.75 16.53
N ALA A 220 11.25 6.89 16.23
CA ALA A 220 9.80 6.96 16.02
C ALA A 220 9.35 6.16 14.80
N LEU A 221 10.10 6.23 13.69
CA LEU A 221 9.86 5.39 12.52
C LEU A 221 9.95 3.90 12.86
N ALA A 222 11.02 3.48 13.52
CA ALA A 222 11.20 2.09 13.91
C ALA A 222 10.08 1.59 14.82
N SER A 223 9.62 2.42 15.76
CA SER A 223 8.48 2.10 16.64
C SER A 223 7.17 1.99 15.87
N ALA A 224 6.89 2.94 14.95
CA ALA A 224 5.64 2.97 14.19
C ALA A 224 5.51 1.77 13.24
N PHE A 225 6.63 1.30 12.66
CA PHE A 225 6.66 0.16 11.74
C PHE A 225 6.94 -1.19 12.43
N ALA A 226 7.02 -1.25 13.75
CA ALA A 226 7.21 -2.50 14.46
C ALA A 226 5.98 -3.41 14.31
N SER A 227 6.23 -4.71 14.08
CA SER A 227 5.21 -5.74 14.02
C SER A 227 5.49 -6.81 15.09
N PRO A 228 4.46 -7.31 15.81
CA PRO A 228 4.62 -8.45 16.71
C PRO A 228 4.88 -9.76 15.96
N GLU A 229 4.41 -9.84 14.71
CA GLU A 229 4.53 -11.01 13.83
C GLU A 229 5.16 -10.60 12.51
N PRO A 230 6.49 -10.37 12.46
CA PRO A 230 7.15 -9.94 11.24
C PRO A 230 7.19 -11.08 10.21
N LEU A 231 6.94 -10.76 8.95
CA LEU A 231 7.06 -11.70 7.85
C LEU A 231 8.52 -12.06 7.52
N ASP A 232 9.38 -11.06 7.56
CA ASP A 232 10.82 -11.26 7.37
C ASP A 232 11.51 -11.35 8.75
N PRO A 233 12.17 -12.45 9.08
CA PRO A 233 12.83 -12.61 10.39
C PRO A 233 13.92 -11.57 10.67
N ARG A 234 14.42 -10.87 9.65
CA ARG A 234 15.39 -9.78 9.79
C ARG A 234 14.74 -8.45 10.18
N TRP A 235 13.42 -8.32 10.05
CA TRP A 235 12.71 -7.05 10.25
C TRP A 235 12.94 -6.43 11.62
N PRO A 236 12.81 -7.15 12.75
CA PRO A 236 13.06 -6.58 14.08
C PRO A 236 14.49 -6.05 14.26
N GLU A 237 15.47 -6.76 13.72
CA GLU A 237 16.87 -6.34 13.80
C GLU A 237 17.16 -5.11 12.92
N LEU A 238 16.57 -5.05 11.73
CA LEU A 238 16.66 -3.88 10.86
C LEU A 238 16.06 -2.65 11.54
N LEU A 239 14.88 -2.77 12.15
CA LEU A 239 14.25 -1.68 12.89
C LEU A 239 15.07 -1.25 14.11
N ARG A 240 15.68 -2.20 14.83
CA ARG A 240 16.59 -1.88 15.94
C ARG A 240 17.79 -1.07 15.47
N ARG A 241 18.38 -1.42 14.32
CA ARG A 241 19.48 -0.66 13.70
C ARG A 241 19.02 0.72 13.21
N VAL A 242 17.82 0.82 12.65
CA VAL A 242 17.21 2.11 12.31
C VAL A 242 17.05 2.98 13.53
N ALA A 243 16.48 2.47 14.63
CA ALA A 243 16.26 3.21 15.87
C ALA A 243 17.57 3.77 16.49
N ALA A 244 18.71 3.14 16.21
CA ALA A 244 20.01 3.57 16.68
C ALA A 244 20.64 4.72 15.85
N LEU A 245 20.04 5.08 14.71
CA LEU A 245 20.52 6.21 13.92
C LEU A 245 20.23 7.54 14.63
N PRO A 246 21.18 8.49 14.66
CA PRO A 246 20.98 9.78 15.33
C PRO A 246 19.99 10.69 14.60
N VAL A 247 19.93 10.58 13.27
CA VAL A 247 19.04 11.36 12.39
C VAL A 247 18.67 10.52 11.16
N CYS A 248 17.58 10.88 10.50
CA CYS A 248 17.24 10.28 9.22
C CYS A 248 18.31 10.65 8.18
N PRO A 249 18.95 9.69 7.52
CA PRO A 249 19.95 9.95 6.50
C PRO A 249 19.33 10.55 5.23
N PRO A 250 20.13 11.14 4.34
CA PRO A 250 19.65 11.59 3.05
C PRO A 250 19.13 10.41 2.21
N PHE A 251 18.16 10.69 1.36
CA PHE A 251 17.57 9.69 0.48
C PHE A 251 18.58 9.19 -0.57
N ARG A 252 18.74 7.87 -0.68
CA ARG A 252 19.42 7.21 -1.79
C ARG A 252 18.56 7.23 -3.06
N MET A 253 17.24 7.10 -2.90
CA MET A 253 16.27 7.18 -3.98
C MET A 253 16.23 8.58 -4.60
N THR A 254 16.12 8.64 -5.94
CA THR A 254 15.95 9.90 -6.68
C THR A 254 14.60 10.56 -6.32
N ALA A 255 14.45 11.85 -6.60
CA ALA A 255 13.20 12.58 -6.42
C ALA A 255 12.03 11.88 -7.17
N MET A 256 12.27 11.41 -8.42
CA MET A 256 11.27 10.71 -9.21
C MET A 256 10.82 9.40 -8.56
N GLN A 257 11.74 8.60 -8.06
CA GLN A 257 11.43 7.35 -7.37
C GLN A 257 10.57 7.60 -6.13
N ARG A 258 10.93 8.60 -5.33
CA ARG A 258 10.15 9.00 -4.15
C ARG A 258 8.75 9.48 -4.52
N THR A 259 8.63 10.31 -5.56
CA THR A 259 7.33 10.79 -6.06
C THR A 259 6.46 9.62 -6.52
N CYS A 260 6.98 8.70 -7.32
CA CYS A 260 6.21 7.55 -7.83
C CYS A 260 5.76 6.63 -6.69
N LEU A 261 6.62 6.38 -5.69
CA LEU A 261 6.25 5.54 -4.55
C LEU A 261 5.19 6.23 -3.67
N ALA A 262 5.35 7.54 -3.40
CA ALA A 262 4.33 8.31 -2.68
C ALA A 262 2.98 8.31 -3.42
N GLN A 263 2.98 8.52 -4.75
CA GLN A 263 1.77 8.42 -5.56
C GLN A 263 1.11 7.04 -5.45
N THR A 264 1.89 5.96 -5.46
CA THR A 264 1.38 4.60 -5.35
C THR A 264 0.71 4.34 -4.00
N ILE A 265 1.34 4.75 -2.90
CA ILE A 265 0.79 4.61 -1.54
C ILE A 265 -0.50 5.42 -1.41
N ILE A 266 -0.49 6.68 -1.84
CA ILE A 266 -1.67 7.56 -1.73
C ILE A 266 -2.79 7.11 -2.66
N TRP A 267 -2.48 6.58 -3.84
CA TRP A 267 -3.48 6.00 -4.74
C TRP A 267 -4.17 4.79 -4.13
N ARG A 268 -3.41 3.90 -3.52
CA ARG A 268 -3.92 2.67 -2.89
C ARG A 268 -4.77 2.96 -1.65
N HIS A 269 -4.29 3.82 -0.75
CA HIS A 269 -4.88 4.03 0.58
C HIS A 269 -5.70 5.31 0.69
N GLY A 270 -5.73 6.15 -0.34
CA GLY A 270 -6.45 7.42 -0.28
C GLY A 270 -7.97 7.27 -0.16
N MET A 271 -8.53 6.16 -0.63
CA MET A 271 -9.97 5.90 -0.55
C MET A 271 -10.38 5.15 0.73
N ASP A 272 -9.44 4.68 1.58
CA ASP A 272 -9.73 4.12 2.90
C ASP A 272 -10.48 5.14 3.78
N ALA A 273 -10.29 6.43 3.50
CA ALA A 273 -11.02 7.53 4.14
C ALA A 273 -12.55 7.50 3.91
N LEU A 274 -13.06 6.65 3.06
CA LEU A 274 -14.51 6.40 2.98
C LEU A 274 -15.02 5.70 4.24
N ASP A 275 -14.22 4.86 4.85
CA ASP A 275 -14.55 4.09 6.05
C ASP A 275 -14.11 4.82 7.32
N ASP A 276 -12.85 5.23 7.40
CA ASP A 276 -12.22 5.77 8.62
C ASP A 276 -12.24 7.30 8.73
N ARG A 277 -12.59 8.02 7.65
CA ARG A 277 -12.63 9.48 7.57
C ARG A 277 -11.28 10.18 7.74
N ASP A 278 -10.19 9.48 7.53
CA ASP A 278 -8.84 10.02 7.68
C ASP A 278 -8.16 10.23 6.31
N VAL A 279 -8.23 11.46 5.79
CA VAL A 279 -7.54 11.84 4.53
C VAL A 279 -6.08 12.24 4.74
N VAL A 280 -5.61 12.31 5.99
CA VAL A 280 -4.22 12.66 6.33
C VAL A 280 -3.33 11.43 6.32
N PHE A 281 -3.82 10.32 6.83
CA PHE A 281 -3.03 9.11 7.01
C PHE A 281 -2.32 8.62 5.73
N PRO A 282 -2.94 8.55 4.55
CA PRO A 282 -2.25 8.08 3.35
C PRO A 282 -1.01 8.92 2.99
N VAL A 283 -1.06 10.23 3.25
CA VAL A 283 0.05 11.14 2.97
C VAL A 283 1.16 10.97 4.02
N ARG A 284 0.79 10.83 5.30
CA ARG A 284 1.76 10.54 6.36
C ARG A 284 2.41 9.17 6.20
N TYR A 285 1.64 8.17 5.82
CA TYR A 285 2.16 6.84 5.53
C TYR A 285 3.18 6.89 4.39
N ALA A 286 2.92 7.66 3.34
CA ALA A 286 3.88 7.86 2.26
C ALA A 286 5.17 8.54 2.76
N ASP A 287 5.07 9.62 3.54
CA ASP A 287 6.23 10.32 4.10
C ASP A 287 7.04 9.42 5.04
N ALA A 288 6.38 8.75 5.97
CA ALA A 288 7.03 7.83 6.92
C ALA A 288 7.72 6.66 6.21
N THR A 289 7.07 6.07 5.19
CA THR A 289 7.66 5.00 4.38
C THR A 289 8.92 5.45 3.65
N LEU A 290 8.90 6.62 3.02
CA LEU A 290 10.08 7.14 2.32
C LEU A 290 11.25 7.36 3.29
N ARG A 291 11.00 7.93 4.47
CA ARG A 291 12.04 8.15 5.49
C ARG A 291 12.55 6.83 6.06
N LEU A 292 11.67 5.87 6.33
CA LEU A 292 12.09 4.54 6.77
C LEU A 292 12.98 3.87 5.71
N LEU A 293 12.63 3.98 4.43
CA LEU A 293 13.46 3.46 3.33
C LEU A 293 14.85 4.10 3.29
N ALA A 294 14.96 5.42 3.56
CA ALA A 294 16.27 6.07 3.68
C ALA A 294 17.08 5.51 4.86
N CYS A 295 16.44 5.31 6.01
CA CYS A 295 17.07 4.70 7.18
C CYS A 295 17.51 3.26 6.92
N LEU A 296 16.64 2.43 6.33
CA LEU A 296 16.94 1.05 5.98
C LEU A 296 18.08 0.94 4.96
N ALA A 297 18.15 1.86 3.99
CA ALA A 297 19.22 1.94 3.02
C ALA A 297 20.58 2.29 3.65
N ALA A 298 20.59 2.98 4.79
CA ALA A 298 21.83 3.28 5.52
C ALA A 298 22.29 2.13 6.42
N VAL A 299 21.39 1.23 6.82
CA VAL A 299 21.69 0.14 7.74
C VAL A 299 21.69 -1.25 7.05
N SER A 300 21.50 -1.32 5.74
CA SER A 300 21.52 -2.57 4.97
C SER A 300 22.10 -2.37 3.57
N ASP A 301 22.58 -3.46 2.97
CA ASP A 301 23.09 -3.48 1.59
C ASP A 301 22.00 -3.76 0.54
N CYS A 302 20.72 -3.77 0.95
CA CYS A 302 19.61 -4.04 0.05
C CYS A 302 19.42 -2.92 -0.97
N ALA A 303 19.06 -3.27 -2.20
CA ALA A 303 18.64 -2.29 -3.21
C ALA A 303 17.29 -1.65 -2.83
N ASP A 304 17.04 -0.41 -3.30
CA ASP A 304 15.82 0.34 -2.98
C ASP A 304 14.53 -0.42 -3.33
N ALA A 305 14.52 -1.15 -4.46
CA ALA A 305 13.39 -1.97 -4.84
C ALA A 305 13.14 -3.13 -3.85
N GLN A 306 14.20 -3.76 -3.34
CA GLN A 306 14.08 -4.81 -2.33
C GLN A 306 13.56 -4.26 -1.00
N LEU A 307 14.02 -3.07 -0.61
CA LEU A 307 13.53 -2.39 0.59
C LEU A 307 12.05 -1.97 0.45
N ALA A 308 11.65 -1.48 -0.72
CA ALA A 308 10.24 -1.17 -0.99
C ALA A 308 9.36 -2.41 -0.89
N VAL A 309 9.80 -3.55 -1.44
CA VAL A 309 9.12 -4.85 -1.29
C VAL A 309 9.01 -5.24 0.17
N LEU A 310 10.10 -5.17 0.91
CA LEU A 310 10.15 -5.55 2.33
C LEU A 310 9.15 -4.73 3.15
N VAL A 311 9.26 -3.40 3.10
CA VAL A 311 8.37 -2.50 3.86
C VAL A 311 6.92 -2.71 3.49
N THR A 312 6.60 -2.83 2.19
CA THR A 312 5.21 -3.03 1.76
C THR A 312 4.66 -4.37 2.26
N ARG A 313 5.45 -5.44 2.23
CA ARG A 313 5.03 -6.75 2.75
C ARG A 313 4.76 -6.70 4.25
N GLU A 314 5.65 -6.10 5.03
CA GLU A 314 5.52 -6.01 6.49
C GLU A 314 4.30 -5.20 6.93
N VAL A 315 3.84 -4.24 6.11
CA VAL A 315 2.72 -3.34 6.47
C VAL A 315 1.41 -3.76 5.83
N GLU A 316 1.41 -4.12 4.54
CA GLU A 316 0.16 -4.31 3.78
C GLU A 316 -0.36 -5.75 3.79
N ASN A 317 0.40 -6.69 4.34
CA ASN A 317 -0.04 -8.09 4.45
C ASN A 317 -0.97 -8.35 5.65
N ASP A 318 -0.95 -7.47 6.64
CA ASP A 318 -1.72 -7.58 7.87
C ASP A 318 -2.53 -6.29 8.09
N PRO A 319 -3.89 -6.35 8.07
CA PRO A 319 -4.74 -5.20 8.34
C PRO A 319 -4.46 -4.55 9.70
N GLU A 320 -4.07 -5.33 10.71
CA GLU A 320 -3.70 -4.81 12.03
C GLU A 320 -2.38 -4.03 11.99
N ALA A 321 -1.41 -4.44 11.14
CA ALA A 321 -0.16 -3.71 10.96
C ALA A 321 -0.42 -2.28 10.47
N LEU A 322 -1.32 -2.11 9.51
CA LEU A 322 -1.70 -0.79 9.01
C LEU A 322 -2.40 0.05 10.09
N SER A 323 -3.25 -0.56 10.90
CA SER A 323 -3.92 0.10 12.03
C SER A 323 -2.93 0.51 13.12
N ARG A 324 -1.96 -0.35 13.45
CA ARG A 324 -0.86 -0.05 14.39
C ARG A 324 0.02 1.09 13.88
N LEU A 325 0.39 1.06 12.60
CA LEU A 325 1.14 2.13 11.95
C LEU A 325 0.41 3.47 12.03
N ARG A 326 -0.88 3.49 11.77
CA ARG A 326 -1.73 4.67 11.90
C ARG A 326 -1.69 5.24 13.32
N ALA A 327 -1.88 4.39 14.32
CA ALA A 327 -1.82 4.79 15.73
C ALA A 327 -0.43 5.34 16.10
N GLY A 328 0.65 4.68 15.69
CA GLY A 328 2.02 5.10 15.92
C GLY A 328 2.33 6.49 15.33
N LEU A 329 1.93 6.72 14.09
CA LEU A 329 2.11 8.01 13.42
C LEU A 329 1.25 9.14 14.00
N GLN A 330 0.12 8.84 14.64
CA GLN A 330 -0.70 9.84 15.35
C GLN A 330 -0.13 10.24 16.71
N ILE A 331 0.47 9.30 17.43
CA ILE A 331 1.12 9.57 18.73
C ILE A 331 2.28 10.54 18.54
N GLU A 332 3.09 10.35 17.51
CA GLU A 332 4.23 11.24 17.21
C GLU A 332 3.82 12.70 16.98
N ILE A 333 2.67 12.95 16.32
CA ILE A 333 2.15 14.31 16.13
C ILE A 333 1.90 14.99 17.49
N LYS A 334 1.33 14.26 18.44
CA LYS A 334 1.00 14.81 19.77
C LYS A 334 2.25 15.13 20.56
N MET A 335 3.29 14.30 20.46
CA MET A 335 4.58 14.53 21.13
C MET A 335 5.29 15.75 20.55
N ASN A 336 5.47 15.82 19.23
CA ASN A 336 6.11 16.94 18.56
C ASN A 336 5.37 18.28 18.79
N ALA A 337 4.04 18.26 18.85
CA ALA A 337 3.24 19.44 19.17
C ALA A 337 3.35 19.88 20.62
N GLN A 338 3.66 18.97 21.53
CA GLN A 338 3.90 19.30 22.95
C GLN A 338 5.29 19.87 23.14
N GLU A 339 6.32 19.28 22.56
CA GLU A 339 7.70 19.74 22.60
C GLU A 339 7.81 21.18 22.05
N ALA A 340 7.19 21.45 20.88
CA ALA A 340 7.16 22.79 20.29
C ALA A 340 6.49 23.85 21.19
N ARG A 341 5.46 23.46 21.97
CA ARG A 341 4.81 24.38 22.94
C ARG A 341 5.65 24.62 24.18
N ASP A 342 6.44 23.63 24.55
CA ASP A 342 7.31 23.75 25.74
C ASP A 342 8.55 24.57 25.40
N ASP A 343 9.07 24.51 24.16
CA ASP A 343 10.17 25.38 23.65
C ASP A 343 9.74 26.86 23.51
N GLU A 344 8.48 27.13 23.11
CA GLU A 344 7.95 28.51 23.05
C GLU A 344 7.77 29.17 24.44
N LYS A 345 7.81 28.38 25.51
CA LYS A 345 7.64 28.88 26.89
C LYS A 345 8.95 29.09 27.65
N MET A 346 10.07 28.64 27.08
CA MET A 346 11.42 28.90 27.64
C MET A 346 12.04 30.16 27.02
#